data_4cd92a556952299a4a0847a6acd81887
#
_entry.id   4cd92a556952299a4a0847a6acd81887
#
_cell.length_a   1.000
_cell.length_b   1.000
_cell.length_c   1.000
_cell.angle_alpha   90.00
_cell.angle_beta   90.00
_cell.angle_gamma   90.00
#
_symmetry.space_group_name_H-M   'P 1'
#
loop_
_entity.id
_entity.type
_entity.pdbx_description
1 polymer ?
#
loop_
_entity_poly.entity_id
_entity_poly.type
_entity_poly.pdbx_seq_one_letter_code
_entity_poly.pdbx_strand_id
1 'polypeptide(L)'
;GVQVSEMILGCWVMGGAQWGGADDNESIRAIHAAYDAGINTLDTAEAYNDGYSESIIGKAIQGHPNYYSILSKALNCYSKYDQLKAACENSLKRLGRDYLDVYFLHWPSHFYGGKKVPLEETMAAMSELKKEGKIRAIGLSNFSVEEFKIAMEVDRVDVYQPPFNILW
;
A
#
# COMPACT_ATOMS: atom_id res chain seq x y z
N GLY A 1 -0.66 -11.42 -13.89
CA GLY A 1 0.22 -10.59 -13.05
C GLY A 1 -0.28 -9.16 -12.99
N VAL A 2 0.18 -8.39 -12.02
CA VAL A 2 -0.11 -6.95 -11.91
C VAL A 2 0.83 -6.18 -12.84
N GLN A 3 0.29 -5.23 -13.60
CA GLN A 3 1.08 -4.31 -14.42
C GLN A 3 1.23 -2.99 -13.66
N VAL A 4 2.44 -2.47 -13.61
CA VAL A 4 2.78 -1.17 -13.03
C VAL A 4 3.58 -0.37 -14.05
N SER A 5 3.43 0.96 -14.03
CA SER A 5 4.29 1.84 -14.83
C SER A 5 5.74 1.81 -14.32
N GLU A 6 6.71 2.08 -15.19
CA GLU A 6 8.15 2.11 -14.83
C GLU A 6 8.42 3.14 -13.73
N MET A 7 7.75 4.29 -13.81
CA MET A 7 7.73 5.29 -12.75
C MET A 7 6.44 5.18 -11.95
N ILE A 8 6.52 5.36 -10.65
CA ILE A 8 5.40 5.28 -9.72
C ILE A 8 5.27 6.63 -9.00
N LEU A 9 4.06 7.17 -8.94
CA LEU A 9 3.81 8.41 -8.21
C LEU A 9 3.68 8.11 -6.72
N GLY A 10 4.64 8.57 -5.91
CA GLY A 10 4.57 8.51 -4.46
C GLY A 10 3.61 9.56 -3.91
N CYS A 11 2.61 9.10 -3.14
CA CYS A 11 1.53 9.94 -2.65
C CYS A 11 1.66 10.31 -1.16
N TRP A 12 2.83 10.11 -0.55
CA TRP A 12 3.04 10.42 0.87
C TRP A 12 2.78 11.89 1.22
N VAL A 13 3.16 12.81 0.35
CA VAL A 13 2.95 14.25 0.57
C VAL A 13 1.49 14.70 0.41
N MET A 14 0.64 13.88 -0.20
CA MET A 14 -0.74 14.24 -0.49
C MET A 14 -1.59 14.27 0.78
N GLY A 15 -2.18 15.41 1.07
CA GLY A 15 -2.93 15.66 2.30
C GLY A 15 -2.06 15.88 3.54
N GLY A 16 -0.73 15.97 3.37
CA GLY A 16 0.24 15.91 4.45
C GLY A 16 0.50 17.22 5.18
N ALA A 17 -0.05 17.36 6.39
CA ALA A 17 0.34 18.41 7.32
C ALA A 17 1.85 18.36 7.66
N GLN A 18 2.49 17.21 7.56
CA GLN A 18 3.93 17.01 7.83
C GLN A 18 4.86 17.66 6.80
N TRP A 19 4.33 18.01 5.62
CA TRP A 19 5.09 18.58 4.50
C TRP A 19 4.71 20.04 4.21
N GLY A 20 4.21 20.77 5.20
CA GLY A 20 3.80 22.16 5.04
C GLY A 20 2.37 22.34 4.49
N GLY A 21 1.61 21.28 4.42
CA GLY A 21 0.28 21.24 3.85
C GLY A 21 0.31 20.94 2.34
N ALA A 22 -0.74 20.30 1.85
CA ALA A 22 -0.96 20.10 0.42
C ALA A 22 -2.40 20.51 0.10
N ASP A 23 -2.61 21.21 -0.99
CA ASP A 23 -3.94 21.49 -1.51
C ASP A 23 -4.50 20.25 -2.21
N ASP A 24 -5.73 19.87 -1.84
CA ASP A 24 -6.40 18.68 -2.40
C ASP A 24 -6.53 18.76 -3.92
N ASN A 25 -6.88 19.95 -4.45
CA ASN A 25 -7.07 20.12 -5.88
C ASN A 25 -5.72 20.06 -6.63
N GLU A 26 -4.65 20.56 -6.02
CA GLU A 26 -3.30 20.40 -6.59
C GLU A 26 -2.85 18.96 -6.59
N SER A 27 -3.11 18.22 -5.51
CA SER A 27 -2.84 16.77 -5.42
C SER A 27 -3.60 16.00 -6.50
N ILE A 28 -4.88 16.28 -6.70
CA ILE A 28 -5.71 15.67 -7.74
C ILE A 28 -5.17 16.02 -9.14
N ARG A 29 -4.83 17.29 -9.40
CA ARG A 29 -4.22 17.71 -10.68
C ARG A 29 -2.89 17.01 -10.93
N ALA A 30 -2.06 16.82 -9.89
CA ALA A 30 -0.80 16.11 -10.02
C ALA A 30 -0.99 14.63 -10.39
N ILE A 31 -2.02 13.95 -9.83
CA ILE A 31 -2.38 12.58 -10.18
C ILE A 31 -2.80 12.50 -11.67
N HIS A 32 -3.65 13.41 -12.11
CA HIS A 32 -4.09 13.45 -13.51
C HIS A 32 -2.94 13.76 -14.47
N ALA A 33 -2.09 14.73 -14.13
CA ALA A 33 -0.91 15.06 -14.96
C ALA A 33 0.10 13.89 -15.02
N ALA A 34 0.27 13.14 -13.95
CA ALA A 34 1.09 11.93 -13.95
C ALA A 34 0.52 10.88 -14.90
N TYR A 35 -0.79 10.68 -14.90
CA TYR A 35 -1.47 9.76 -15.82
C TYR A 35 -1.26 10.17 -17.29
N ASP A 36 -1.44 11.46 -17.59
CA ASP A 36 -1.22 12.01 -18.95
C ASP A 36 0.22 11.84 -19.42
N ALA A 37 1.17 11.79 -18.47
CA ALA A 37 2.59 11.51 -18.72
C ALA A 37 2.93 9.99 -18.78
N GLY A 38 1.92 9.10 -18.72
CA GLY A 38 2.10 7.65 -18.75
C GLY A 38 2.40 7.00 -17.39
N ILE A 39 2.32 7.75 -16.29
CA ILE A 39 2.49 7.24 -14.92
C ILE A 39 1.11 6.90 -14.35
N ASN A 40 0.72 5.64 -14.46
CA ASN A 40 -0.60 5.18 -14.02
C ASN A 40 -0.56 4.38 -12.71
N THR A 41 0.58 4.32 -12.03
CA THR A 41 0.72 3.61 -10.76
C THR A 41 0.88 4.60 -9.62
N LEU A 42 0.05 4.46 -8.59
CA LEU A 42 0.03 5.32 -7.40
C LEU A 42 0.45 4.52 -6.17
N ASP A 43 1.47 4.99 -5.45
CA ASP A 43 1.94 4.39 -4.20
C ASP A 43 1.50 5.23 -3.01
N THR A 44 0.66 4.64 -2.16
CA THR A 44 0.13 5.25 -0.94
C THR A 44 0.24 4.31 0.26
N ALA A 45 -0.30 4.70 1.40
CA ALA A 45 -0.44 3.88 2.60
C ALA A 45 -1.52 4.46 3.53
N GLU A 46 -2.14 3.60 4.35
CA GLU A 46 -3.04 4.08 5.40
C GLU A 46 -2.33 4.97 6.42
N ALA A 47 -1.01 4.79 6.62
CA ALA A 47 -0.18 5.64 7.47
C ALA A 47 -0.06 7.08 6.97
N TYR A 48 -0.31 7.33 5.69
CA TYR A 48 -0.10 8.64 5.11
C TYR A 48 -1.24 9.58 5.46
N ASN A 49 -0.98 10.39 6.51
CA ASN A 49 -1.95 11.31 7.10
C ASN A 49 -3.27 10.60 7.49
N ASP A 50 -3.17 9.50 8.24
CA ASP A 50 -4.30 8.69 8.74
C ASP A 50 -5.28 8.26 7.63
N GLY A 51 -4.75 7.86 6.47
CA GLY A 51 -5.52 7.43 5.29
C GLY A 51 -6.06 8.58 4.45
N TYR A 52 -5.73 9.83 4.78
CA TYR A 52 -6.20 10.97 3.98
C TYR A 52 -5.63 10.95 2.56
N SER A 53 -4.37 10.52 2.38
CA SER A 53 -3.77 10.31 1.06
C SER A 53 -4.60 9.33 0.20
N GLU A 54 -5.06 8.22 0.78
CA GLU A 54 -5.95 7.27 0.08
C GLU A 54 -7.28 7.92 -0.29
N SER A 55 -7.84 8.77 0.57
CA SER A 55 -9.09 9.49 0.30
C SER A 55 -8.96 10.50 -0.85
N ILE A 56 -7.81 11.19 -0.95
CA ILE A 56 -7.52 12.08 -2.08
C ILE A 56 -7.38 11.30 -3.38
N ILE A 57 -6.67 10.17 -3.35
CA ILE A 57 -6.57 9.29 -4.52
C ILE A 57 -7.97 8.82 -4.93
N GLY A 58 -8.81 8.37 -3.98
CA GLY A 58 -10.19 7.96 -4.26
C GLY A 58 -11.00 9.04 -4.99
N LYS A 59 -10.86 10.31 -4.58
CA LYS A 59 -11.47 11.45 -5.28
C LYS A 59 -10.92 11.62 -6.69
N ALA A 60 -9.58 11.53 -6.84
CA ALA A 60 -8.90 11.76 -8.12
C ALA A 60 -9.27 10.72 -9.19
N ILE A 61 -9.45 9.45 -8.79
CA ILE A 61 -9.75 8.35 -9.72
C ILE A 61 -11.25 8.10 -9.90
N GLN A 62 -12.10 8.92 -9.29
CA GLN A 62 -13.55 8.80 -9.40
C GLN A 62 -13.99 8.88 -10.87
N GLY A 63 -14.80 7.89 -11.30
CA GLY A 63 -15.22 7.75 -12.71
C GLY A 63 -14.28 6.93 -13.59
N HIS A 64 -12.99 6.81 -13.22
CA HIS A 64 -12.00 6.05 -13.98
C HIS A 64 -11.12 5.15 -13.09
N PRO A 65 -11.71 4.36 -12.17
CA PRO A 65 -10.94 3.63 -11.16
C PRO A 65 -9.98 2.60 -11.76
N ASN A 66 -10.28 2.08 -12.94
CA ASN A 66 -9.48 1.05 -13.61
C ASN A 66 -8.30 1.60 -14.45
N TYR A 67 -8.18 2.92 -14.55
CA TYR A 67 -7.06 3.54 -15.26
C TYR A 67 -5.76 3.49 -14.45
N TYR A 68 -5.87 3.30 -13.14
CA TYR A 68 -4.75 3.34 -12.21
C TYR A 68 -4.52 2.00 -11.53
N SER A 69 -3.26 1.65 -11.37
CA SER A 69 -2.80 0.60 -10.47
C SER A 69 -2.53 1.21 -9.09
N ILE A 70 -3.17 0.70 -8.05
CA ILE A 70 -3.08 1.24 -6.70
C ILE A 70 -2.27 0.31 -5.81
N LEU A 71 -1.21 0.86 -5.24
CA LEU A 71 -0.36 0.24 -4.25
C LEU A 71 -0.64 0.89 -2.89
N SER A 72 -1.10 0.12 -1.90
CA SER A 72 -1.26 0.61 -0.53
C SER A 72 -0.62 -0.32 0.49
N LYS A 73 -0.51 0.13 1.75
CA LYS A 73 0.28 -0.55 2.77
C LYS A 73 -0.44 -0.54 4.11
N ALA A 74 -0.47 -1.70 4.78
CA ALA A 74 -0.95 -1.84 6.15
C ALA A 74 0.09 -1.36 7.16
N LEU A 75 -0.35 -0.65 8.19
CA LEU A 75 0.48 -0.34 9.35
C LEU A 75 0.86 -1.62 10.13
N ASN A 76 2.07 -1.61 10.68
CA ASN A 76 2.60 -2.73 11.47
C ASN A 76 1.78 -3.05 12.72
N CYS A 77 1.04 -2.10 13.28
CA CYS A 77 0.15 -2.33 14.43
C CYS A 77 -1.07 -3.20 14.10
N TYR A 78 -1.40 -3.36 12.82
CA TYR A 78 -2.50 -4.20 12.32
C TYR A 78 -2.06 -5.56 11.80
N SER A 79 -0.92 -6.09 12.27
CA SER A 79 -0.35 -7.36 11.79
C SER A 79 -1.12 -8.62 12.19
N LYS A 80 -2.06 -8.56 13.13
CA LYS A 80 -2.93 -9.69 13.46
C LYS A 80 -3.93 -9.96 12.34
N TYR A 81 -4.28 -11.22 12.14
CA TYR A 81 -5.13 -11.69 11.05
C TYR A 81 -6.38 -10.83 10.81
N ASP A 82 -7.25 -10.69 11.83
CA ASP A 82 -8.50 -9.93 11.67
C ASP A 82 -8.27 -8.43 11.52
N GLN A 83 -7.23 -7.89 12.19
CA GLN A 83 -6.89 -6.47 12.11
C GLN A 83 -6.38 -6.10 10.72
N LEU A 84 -5.55 -6.94 10.12
CA LEU A 84 -5.03 -6.72 8.77
C LEU A 84 -6.15 -6.74 7.73
N LYS A 85 -7.08 -7.69 7.86
CA LYS A 85 -8.25 -7.73 6.98
C LYS A 85 -9.12 -6.48 7.11
N ALA A 86 -9.36 -6.02 8.33
CA ALA A 86 -10.11 -4.79 8.57
C ALA A 86 -9.37 -3.54 8.04
N ALA A 87 -8.05 -3.47 8.17
CA ALA A 87 -7.23 -2.38 7.62
C ALA A 87 -7.33 -2.33 6.09
N CYS A 88 -7.26 -3.47 5.42
CA CYS A 88 -7.45 -3.56 3.96
C CYS A 88 -8.83 -3.05 3.54
N GLU A 89 -9.90 -3.48 4.22
CA GLU A 89 -11.27 -3.01 3.95
C GLU A 89 -11.41 -1.50 4.12
N ASN A 90 -10.77 -0.93 5.13
CA ASN A 90 -10.79 0.51 5.35
C ASN A 90 -10.02 1.26 4.24
N SER A 91 -8.90 0.73 3.78
CA SER A 91 -8.18 1.29 2.62
C SER A 91 -9.03 1.25 1.36
N LEU A 92 -9.69 0.13 1.08
CA LEU A 92 -10.60 0.00 -0.06
C LEU A 92 -11.75 1.01 -0.01
N LYS A 93 -12.35 1.23 1.17
CA LYS A 93 -13.40 2.23 1.38
C LYS A 93 -12.92 3.65 1.10
N ARG A 94 -11.73 4.04 1.61
CA ARG A 94 -11.16 5.37 1.38
C ARG A 94 -10.82 5.60 -0.10
N LEU A 95 -10.33 4.59 -0.79
CA LEU A 95 -10.00 4.62 -2.21
C LEU A 95 -11.22 4.51 -3.14
N GLY A 96 -12.38 4.06 -2.62
CA GLY A 96 -13.55 3.79 -3.45
C GLY A 96 -13.31 2.65 -4.45
N ARG A 97 -12.56 1.62 -4.04
CA ARG A 97 -12.15 0.47 -4.87
C ARG A 97 -12.63 -0.83 -4.28
N ASP A 98 -12.83 -1.84 -5.12
CA ASP A 98 -13.15 -3.20 -4.71
C ASP A 98 -11.89 -4.05 -4.47
N TYR A 99 -10.75 -3.62 -5.01
CA TYR A 99 -9.46 -4.30 -4.86
C TYR A 99 -8.27 -3.34 -4.91
N LEU A 100 -7.14 -3.78 -4.34
CA LEU A 100 -5.82 -3.16 -4.50
C LEU A 100 -4.99 -4.00 -5.48
N ASP A 101 -4.19 -3.33 -6.32
CA ASP A 101 -3.29 -4.04 -7.23
C ASP A 101 -2.13 -4.68 -6.47
N VAL A 102 -1.56 -3.98 -5.50
CA VAL A 102 -0.60 -4.53 -4.54
C VAL A 102 -0.95 -4.04 -3.14
N TYR A 103 -0.99 -4.94 -2.17
CA TYR A 103 -1.09 -4.58 -0.77
C TYR A 103 0.18 -4.99 -0.04
N PHE A 104 0.79 -4.05 0.66
CA PHE A 104 2.05 -4.27 1.36
C PHE A 104 1.85 -4.40 2.86
N LEU A 105 2.67 -5.22 3.48
CA LEU A 105 3.04 -5.03 4.88
C LEU A 105 4.10 -3.93 4.92
N HIS A 106 3.78 -2.78 5.54
CA HIS A 106 4.62 -1.58 5.48
C HIS A 106 5.93 -1.76 6.25
N TRP A 107 5.86 -2.42 7.41
CA TRP A 107 6.96 -2.72 8.31
C TRP A 107 6.69 -4.03 9.05
N PRO A 108 7.72 -4.73 9.55
CA PRO A 108 7.52 -5.84 10.48
C PRO A 108 6.74 -5.42 11.73
N SER A 109 5.92 -6.31 12.28
CA SER A 109 5.02 -6.01 13.41
C SER A 109 5.70 -5.42 14.64
N HIS A 110 6.95 -5.81 14.91
CA HIS A 110 7.74 -5.36 16.06
C HIS A 110 8.41 -4.00 15.87
N PHE A 111 8.35 -3.43 14.66
CA PHE A 111 8.98 -2.14 14.38
C PHE A 111 8.30 -1.01 15.15
N TYR A 112 9.02 0.06 15.45
CA TYR A 112 8.54 1.22 16.21
C TYR A 112 7.92 0.86 17.59
N GLY A 113 8.42 -0.20 18.26
CA GLY A 113 7.91 -0.64 19.55
C GLY A 113 6.59 -1.42 19.48
N GLY A 114 6.20 -1.88 18.30
CA GLY A 114 5.03 -2.74 18.10
C GLY A 114 5.17 -4.10 18.78
N LYS A 115 4.03 -4.75 19.04
CA LYS A 115 4.01 -6.12 19.56
C LYS A 115 4.39 -7.09 18.44
N LYS A 116 5.29 -8.03 18.73
CA LYS A 116 5.64 -9.08 17.78
C LYS A 116 4.42 -9.99 17.52
N VAL A 117 4.01 -10.06 16.27
CA VAL A 117 3.02 -11.00 15.75
C VAL A 117 3.78 -11.98 14.85
N PRO A 118 3.51 -13.29 14.92
CA PRO A 118 4.12 -14.24 13.98
C PRO A 118 3.85 -13.82 12.54
N LEU A 119 4.87 -13.79 11.70
CA LEU A 119 4.74 -13.35 10.32
C LEU A 119 3.83 -14.30 9.51
N GLU A 120 3.82 -15.57 9.90
CA GLU A 120 2.95 -16.60 9.32
C GLU A 120 1.46 -16.26 9.50
N GLU A 121 1.08 -15.72 10.67
CA GLU A 121 -0.31 -15.26 10.92
C GLU A 121 -0.65 -14.08 9.99
N THR A 122 0.25 -13.11 9.90
CA THR A 122 0.06 -11.93 9.06
C THR A 122 -0.02 -12.32 7.58
N MET A 123 0.86 -13.21 7.13
CA MET A 123 0.87 -13.71 5.75
C MET A 123 -0.37 -14.56 5.42
N ALA A 124 -0.91 -15.31 6.39
CA ALA A 124 -2.17 -16.02 6.20
C ALA A 124 -3.33 -15.08 5.90
N ALA A 125 -3.38 -13.91 6.57
CA ALA A 125 -4.37 -12.88 6.27
C ALA A 125 -4.17 -12.27 4.87
N MET A 126 -2.92 -12.02 4.44
CA MET A 126 -2.62 -11.55 3.08
C MET A 126 -3.06 -12.56 2.02
N SER A 127 -2.78 -13.84 2.24
CA SER A 127 -3.21 -14.94 1.35
C SER A 127 -4.72 -15.00 1.23
N GLU A 128 -5.44 -14.82 2.35
CA GLU A 128 -6.90 -14.83 2.34
C GLU A 128 -7.47 -13.62 1.59
N LEU A 129 -6.95 -12.41 1.81
CA LEU A 129 -7.33 -11.22 1.05
C LEU A 129 -7.12 -11.40 -0.46
N LYS A 130 -6.04 -12.11 -0.85
CA LYS A 130 -5.77 -12.42 -2.25
C LYS A 130 -6.77 -13.43 -2.81
N LYS A 131 -7.16 -14.46 -2.07
CA LYS A 131 -8.21 -15.41 -2.44
C LYS A 131 -9.59 -14.76 -2.55
N GLU A 132 -9.90 -13.83 -1.66
CA GLU A 132 -11.12 -13.03 -1.69
C GLU A 132 -11.15 -12.03 -2.87
N GLY A 133 -10.04 -11.86 -3.58
CA GLY A 133 -9.91 -10.92 -4.69
C GLY A 133 -9.78 -9.45 -4.26
N LYS A 134 -9.59 -9.18 -2.97
CA LYS A 134 -9.42 -7.82 -2.42
C LYS A 134 -8.03 -7.24 -2.68
N ILE A 135 -7.05 -8.11 -2.90
CA ILE A 135 -5.71 -7.72 -3.36
C ILE A 135 -5.30 -8.64 -4.51
N ARG A 136 -4.57 -8.11 -5.48
CA ARG A 136 -4.08 -8.89 -6.63
C ARG A 136 -2.68 -9.46 -6.38
N ALA A 137 -1.86 -8.75 -5.63
CA ALA A 137 -0.49 -9.14 -5.32
C ALA A 137 -0.13 -8.79 -3.87
N ILE A 138 0.74 -9.60 -3.28
CA ILE A 138 1.27 -9.43 -1.93
C ILE A 138 2.61 -8.72 -2.02
N GLY A 139 2.77 -7.64 -1.24
CA GLY A 139 4.00 -6.89 -1.13
C GLY A 139 4.58 -6.91 0.29
N LEU A 140 5.90 -6.82 0.39
CA LEU A 140 6.62 -6.53 1.64
C LEU A 140 7.47 -5.28 1.48
N SER A 141 7.52 -4.46 2.53
CA SER A 141 8.35 -3.25 2.58
C SER A 141 9.13 -3.21 3.89
N ASN A 142 10.43 -2.92 3.82
CA ASN A 142 11.31 -2.82 4.99
C ASN A 142 11.53 -4.11 5.81
N PHE A 143 11.32 -5.27 5.23
CA PHE A 143 11.58 -6.57 5.86
C PHE A 143 13.03 -7.00 5.63
N SER A 144 13.60 -7.77 6.55
CA SER A 144 14.89 -8.43 6.36
C SER A 144 14.79 -9.60 5.35
N VAL A 145 15.93 -10.06 4.86
CA VAL A 145 15.99 -11.23 3.97
C VAL A 145 15.47 -12.49 4.67
N GLU A 146 15.73 -12.61 5.97
CA GLU A 146 15.27 -13.74 6.80
C GLU A 146 13.74 -13.73 6.92
N GLU A 147 13.16 -12.57 7.22
CA GLU A 147 11.69 -12.41 7.29
C GLU A 147 11.04 -12.62 5.93
N PHE A 148 11.67 -12.13 4.85
CA PHE A 148 11.18 -12.38 3.50
C PHE A 148 11.11 -13.88 3.17
N LYS A 149 12.11 -14.68 3.58
CA LYS A 149 12.08 -16.13 3.41
C LYS A 149 10.95 -16.79 4.18
N ILE A 150 10.71 -16.38 5.43
CA ILE A 150 9.57 -16.87 6.23
C ILE A 150 8.23 -16.55 5.53
N ALA A 151 8.08 -15.34 5.03
CA ALA A 151 6.87 -14.97 4.30
C ALA A 151 6.64 -15.84 3.05
N MET A 152 7.71 -16.12 2.30
CA MET A 152 7.68 -16.96 1.10
C MET A 152 7.32 -18.42 1.38
N GLU A 153 7.49 -18.92 2.60
CA GLU A 153 7.06 -20.26 3.01
C GLU A 153 5.54 -20.36 3.16
N VAL A 154 4.86 -19.23 3.42
CA VAL A 154 3.39 -19.20 3.58
C VAL A 154 2.70 -18.94 2.24
N ASP A 155 3.12 -17.90 1.52
CA ASP A 155 2.62 -17.58 0.19
C ASP A 155 3.68 -16.79 -0.58
N ARG A 156 3.50 -16.73 -1.90
CA ARG A 156 4.38 -15.96 -2.77
C ARG A 156 4.29 -14.46 -2.46
N VAL A 157 5.42 -13.84 -2.16
CA VAL A 157 5.59 -12.40 -2.18
C VAL A 157 5.86 -11.96 -3.61
N ASP A 158 4.97 -11.16 -4.17
CA ASP A 158 5.01 -10.75 -5.57
C ASP A 158 5.87 -9.50 -5.79
N VAL A 159 5.93 -8.61 -4.77
CA VAL A 159 6.64 -7.32 -4.83
C VAL A 159 7.40 -7.07 -3.53
N TYR A 160 8.64 -6.58 -3.66
CA TYR A 160 9.45 -6.17 -2.52
C TYR A 160 9.91 -4.72 -2.68
N GLN A 161 9.64 -3.87 -1.68
CA GLN A 161 9.98 -2.45 -1.65
C GLN A 161 10.95 -2.13 -0.50
N PRO A 162 12.26 -2.42 -0.66
CA PRO A 162 13.27 -2.08 0.35
C PRO A 162 13.73 -0.63 0.22
N PRO A 163 14.35 -0.06 1.26
CA PRO A 163 15.21 1.11 1.09
C PRO A 163 16.36 0.76 0.15
N PHE A 164 16.50 1.48 -0.96
CA PHE A 164 17.54 1.22 -1.94
C PHE A 164 18.48 2.42 -2.06
N ASN A 165 19.63 2.33 -1.41
CA ASN A 165 20.69 3.32 -1.49
C ASN A 165 22.03 2.69 -1.08
N ILE A 166 23.14 3.38 -1.37
CA ILE A 166 24.52 2.88 -1.11
C ILE A 166 24.94 2.90 0.37
N LEU A 167 24.13 3.49 1.25
CA LEU A 167 24.45 3.63 2.68
C LEU A 167 23.62 2.69 3.56
N TRP A 168 22.73 1.90 2.98
CA TRP A 168 21.79 1.04 3.69
C TRP A 168 22.08 -0.42 3.37
#